data_1129840928005bf8dc03404a6b35384c
#
_entry.id   1129840928005bf8dc03404a6b35384c
#
_cell.length_a   1.000
_cell.length_b   1.000
_cell.length_c   1.000
_cell.angle_alpha   90.00
_cell.angle_beta   90.00
_cell.angle_gamma   90.00
#
_symmetry.space_group_name_H-M   'P 1'
#
loop_
_entity.id
_entity.type
_entity.pdbx_description
1 polymer ?
#
loop_
_entity_poly.entity_id
_entity_poly.type
_entity_poly.pdbx_seq_one_letter_code
_entity_poly.pdbx_strand_id
1 'polypeptide(L)'
;MNATLIKTLEFFMALGLLVMIHEFGHYFFARVFGVWVEKFYMFFNPWLSIVKWKPGKYIKWFSHGNEMAVAGDNDPNENKRSWRATEYGIGWLPLGGYCSIAGMIDESMNTEAMKQPAKPYEFRSKPAWQRLLIMLGGVLFNFLLAIIIYAGIVYAVGEKFINFTDATEGMEFCDSAHKAGFVDGDIPLTADGKALSYFNSEDLNAMLTARQVTVLRNHKDTVTINLPKDFIFQANTDAEAGQAFMAYRLPVVVSQTQPRMGGEKAGLQEGDRLMAVNGTPTPSYTEFTAALEQNKGKNVTLSYQRGGQTLTATDVPIDGAGKLGILLTEPTNIYHTTVKNYNILQSIPRGLEMGWNKMVTYVKQLKLIFTPQGAQSLGGFGTMGSIFPSTWNWVDFWNITAFFSVILAVMNVLPIPALDGGHVMFLLYEMITRRQPSLKFLERAQTVGMALLIALLVFANGNDIYRFFFK
;
A
#
# COMPACT_ATOMS: atom_id res chain seq x y z
N MET A 1 0.20 -25.55 8.60
CA MET A 1 1.25 -25.04 7.70
C MET A 1 2.07 -24.04 8.51
N ASN A 2 3.39 -23.94 8.34
CA ASN A 2 4.21 -23.00 9.09
C ASN A 2 3.82 -21.56 8.70
N ALA A 3 3.68 -20.65 9.68
CA ALA A 3 3.31 -19.24 9.45
C ALA A 3 4.22 -18.54 8.43
N THR A 4 5.53 -18.80 8.49
CA THR A 4 6.49 -18.27 7.52
C THR A 4 6.22 -18.77 6.10
N LEU A 5 5.84 -20.05 5.93
CA LEU A 5 5.52 -20.61 4.64
C LEU A 5 4.25 -19.97 4.04
N ILE A 6 3.22 -19.72 4.87
CA ILE A 6 1.98 -19.04 4.42
C ILE A 6 2.31 -17.65 3.91
N LYS A 7 2.99 -16.82 4.72
CA LYS A 7 3.40 -15.45 4.36
C LYS A 7 4.22 -15.42 3.06
N THR A 8 5.15 -16.35 2.91
CA THR A 8 5.99 -16.44 1.72
C THR A 8 5.19 -16.79 0.47
N LEU A 9 4.28 -17.77 0.57
CA LEU A 9 3.41 -18.16 -0.54
C LEU A 9 2.48 -17.03 -0.96
N GLU A 10 1.79 -16.40 0.00
CA GLU A 10 0.89 -15.28 -0.26
C GLU A 10 1.64 -14.09 -0.90
N PHE A 11 2.84 -13.77 -0.38
CA PHE A 11 3.68 -12.72 -0.95
C PHE A 11 4.04 -12.98 -2.42
N PHE A 12 4.54 -14.18 -2.75
CA PHE A 12 4.91 -14.50 -4.14
C PHE A 12 3.70 -14.63 -5.07
N MET A 13 2.56 -15.11 -4.57
CA MET A 13 1.31 -15.12 -5.34
C MET A 13 0.84 -13.70 -5.67
N ALA A 14 0.83 -12.81 -4.68
CA ALA A 14 0.47 -11.41 -4.89
C ALA A 14 1.46 -10.73 -5.84
N LEU A 15 2.77 -10.85 -5.61
CA LEU A 15 3.79 -10.26 -6.46
C LEU A 15 3.69 -10.76 -7.91
N GLY A 16 3.53 -12.06 -8.11
CA GLY A 16 3.37 -12.65 -9.45
C GLY A 16 2.16 -12.09 -10.19
N LEU A 17 1.01 -11.98 -9.50
CA LEU A 17 -0.21 -11.39 -10.08
C LEU A 17 0.01 -9.91 -10.44
N LEU A 18 0.58 -9.12 -9.53
CA LEU A 18 0.80 -7.68 -9.72
C LEU A 18 1.73 -7.40 -10.89
N VAL A 19 2.85 -8.12 -10.96
CA VAL A 19 3.82 -8.01 -12.06
C VAL A 19 3.17 -8.41 -13.38
N MET A 20 2.47 -9.55 -13.43
CA MET A 20 1.81 -10.02 -14.64
C MET A 20 0.79 -9.00 -15.17
N ILE A 21 -0.02 -8.41 -14.31
CA ILE A 21 -1.03 -7.41 -14.69
C ILE A 21 -0.37 -6.09 -15.14
N HIS A 22 0.71 -5.69 -14.48
CA HIS A 22 1.51 -4.54 -14.89
C HIS A 22 2.06 -4.69 -16.31
N GLU A 23 2.79 -5.77 -16.56
CA GLU A 23 3.35 -6.06 -17.88
C GLU A 23 2.25 -6.25 -18.94
N PHE A 24 1.11 -6.83 -18.54
CA PHE A 24 -0.04 -6.95 -19.42
C PHE A 24 -0.60 -5.59 -19.84
N GLY A 25 -0.52 -4.57 -19.01
CA GLY A 25 -0.92 -3.21 -19.36
C GLY A 25 -0.08 -2.63 -20.51
N HIS A 26 1.24 -2.78 -20.46
CA HIS A 26 2.15 -2.41 -21.55
C HIS A 26 1.88 -3.22 -22.81
N TYR A 27 1.77 -4.53 -22.65
CA TYR A 27 1.43 -5.44 -23.74
C TYR A 27 0.13 -5.03 -24.43
N PHE A 28 -0.93 -4.78 -23.66
CA PHE A 28 -2.26 -4.45 -24.19
C PHE A 28 -2.20 -3.20 -25.09
N PHE A 29 -1.66 -2.10 -24.61
CA PHE A 29 -1.58 -0.86 -25.38
C PHE A 29 -0.60 -0.97 -26.56
N ALA A 30 0.53 -1.67 -26.40
CA ALA A 30 1.42 -1.94 -27.52
C ALA A 30 0.68 -2.68 -28.65
N ARG A 31 -0.12 -3.68 -28.31
CA ARG A 31 -0.93 -4.43 -29.29
C ARG A 31 -2.02 -3.58 -29.93
N VAL A 32 -2.73 -2.77 -29.15
CA VAL A 32 -3.78 -1.85 -29.65
C VAL A 32 -3.19 -0.88 -30.70
N PHE A 33 -1.99 -0.35 -30.47
CA PHE A 33 -1.34 0.56 -31.39
C PHE A 33 -0.48 -0.12 -32.47
N GLY A 34 -0.54 -1.44 -32.57
CA GLY A 34 0.17 -2.21 -33.59
C GLY A 34 1.70 -2.17 -33.43
N VAL A 35 2.17 -2.06 -32.18
CA VAL A 35 3.58 -2.22 -31.85
C VAL A 35 3.85 -3.69 -31.57
N TRP A 36 4.98 -4.19 -32.06
CA TRP A 36 5.40 -5.57 -31.83
C TRP A 36 5.95 -5.72 -30.41
N VAL A 37 5.39 -6.68 -29.68
CA VAL A 37 5.94 -7.18 -28.43
C VAL A 37 6.74 -8.45 -28.73
N GLU A 38 8.03 -8.38 -28.51
CA GLU A 38 8.96 -9.48 -28.79
C GLU A 38 8.84 -10.58 -27.75
N LYS A 39 8.85 -10.19 -26.46
CA LYS A 39 8.79 -11.08 -25.31
C LYS A 39 7.84 -10.56 -24.25
N PHE A 40 7.13 -11.47 -23.61
CA PHE A 40 6.27 -11.21 -22.46
C PHE A 40 6.54 -12.26 -21.38
N TYR A 41 7.18 -11.85 -20.31
CA TYR A 41 7.61 -12.75 -19.26
C TYR A 41 7.08 -12.35 -17.89
N MET A 42 6.44 -13.30 -17.20
CA MET A 42 6.24 -13.24 -15.78
C MET A 42 7.53 -13.72 -15.11
N PHE A 43 8.15 -12.87 -14.32
CA PHE A 43 9.45 -13.06 -13.70
C PHE A 43 10.65 -13.02 -14.67
N PHE A 44 11.77 -12.53 -14.12
CA PHE A 44 13.02 -12.48 -14.87
C PHE A 44 13.60 -13.87 -15.11
N ASN A 45 14.24 -14.04 -16.25
CA ASN A 45 14.84 -15.30 -16.68
C ASN A 45 16.33 -15.17 -17.04
N PRO A 46 17.18 -14.59 -16.16
CA PRO A 46 18.61 -14.43 -16.44
C PRO A 46 19.18 -15.73 -16.78
N TRP A 47 19.51 -16.49 -17.46
CA TRP A 47 20.04 -17.80 -17.84
C TRP A 47 19.03 -18.97 -17.87
N LEU A 48 17.89 -18.94 -17.18
CA LEU A 48 16.93 -20.05 -17.15
C LEU A 48 15.48 -19.55 -17.24
N SER A 49 14.71 -20.11 -18.19
CA SER A 49 13.24 -20.00 -18.21
C SER A 49 12.63 -21.30 -17.69
N ILE A 50 11.68 -21.22 -16.76
CA ILE A 50 10.93 -22.40 -16.30
C ILE A 50 10.11 -22.94 -17.46
N VAL A 51 9.40 -22.05 -18.17
CA VAL A 51 8.70 -22.37 -19.42
C VAL A 51 8.79 -21.19 -20.36
N LYS A 52 8.96 -21.46 -21.65
CA LYS A 52 8.79 -20.46 -22.71
C LYS A 52 8.06 -21.08 -23.89
N TRP A 53 7.19 -20.30 -24.50
CA TRP A 53 6.45 -20.77 -25.66
C TRP A 53 6.22 -19.66 -26.68
N LYS A 54 6.21 -20.02 -27.92
CA LYS A 54 5.80 -19.17 -29.04
C LYS A 54 4.66 -19.84 -29.76
N PRO A 55 3.46 -19.27 -29.81
CA PRO A 55 2.28 -19.91 -30.36
C PRO A 55 2.49 -20.37 -31.81
N GLY A 56 2.22 -21.64 -32.07
CA GLY A 56 2.41 -22.27 -33.41
C GLY A 56 3.85 -22.65 -33.76
N LYS A 57 4.84 -22.39 -32.88
CA LYS A 57 6.24 -22.72 -33.12
C LYS A 57 6.80 -23.73 -32.12
N TYR A 58 6.79 -23.41 -30.81
CA TYR A 58 7.37 -24.27 -29.77
C TYR A 58 6.81 -24.01 -28.36
N ILE A 59 6.98 -25.03 -27.50
CA ILE A 59 6.90 -24.95 -26.03
C ILE A 59 8.15 -25.64 -25.50
N LYS A 60 8.94 -24.94 -24.69
CA LYS A 60 10.19 -25.44 -24.08
C LYS A 60 10.12 -25.28 -22.57
N TRP A 61 10.53 -26.33 -21.85
CA TRP A 61 10.63 -26.35 -20.41
C TRP A 61 12.10 -26.27 -19.97
N PHE A 62 12.40 -25.58 -18.89
CA PHE A 62 13.74 -25.45 -18.29
C PHE A 62 14.83 -25.12 -19.33
N SER A 63 14.53 -24.18 -20.22
CA SER A 63 15.43 -23.79 -21.29
C SER A 63 16.38 -22.66 -20.84
N HIS A 64 17.64 -22.69 -21.26
CA HIS A 64 18.62 -21.65 -20.99
C HIS A 64 18.21 -20.33 -21.66
N GLY A 65 18.30 -19.21 -20.92
CA GLY A 65 17.78 -17.89 -21.31
C GLY A 65 18.50 -17.29 -22.53
N ASN A 66 19.75 -17.63 -22.76
CA ASN A 66 20.63 -17.06 -23.78
C ASN A 66 20.71 -17.87 -25.09
N GLU A 67 19.78 -18.79 -25.33
CA GLU A 67 19.63 -19.19 -26.72
C GLU A 67 19.14 -17.93 -27.48
N MET A 68 20.11 -17.20 -28.08
CA MET A 68 19.80 -16.24 -29.14
C MET A 68 18.74 -16.84 -30.03
N ALA A 69 17.78 -16.03 -30.46
CA ALA A 69 16.76 -16.43 -31.42
C ALA A 69 17.31 -17.45 -32.35
N VAL A 70 16.76 -18.67 -32.32
CA VAL A 70 17.19 -19.76 -33.20
C VAL A 70 17.24 -19.16 -34.59
N ALA A 71 18.34 -19.36 -35.32
CA ALA A 71 18.50 -18.87 -36.68
C ALA A 71 17.32 -19.45 -37.51
N GLY A 72 16.32 -18.64 -37.79
CA GLY A 72 15.01 -19.04 -38.32
C GLY A 72 13.83 -18.31 -37.67
N ASP A 73 14.01 -17.66 -36.52
CA ASP A 73 12.97 -16.89 -35.82
C ASP A 73 12.75 -15.50 -36.45
N ASN A 74 13.60 -15.07 -37.38
CA ASN A 74 13.44 -13.89 -38.23
C ASN A 74 12.77 -14.24 -39.55
N ASP A 75 11.59 -14.86 -39.51
CA ASP A 75 10.78 -15.02 -40.72
C ASP A 75 10.38 -13.60 -41.20
N PRO A 76 10.89 -13.12 -42.35
CA PRO A 76 10.53 -11.82 -42.88
C PRO A 76 9.04 -11.66 -43.19
N ASN A 77 8.33 -12.81 -43.35
CA ASN A 77 6.89 -12.88 -43.65
C ASN A 77 6.05 -12.97 -42.33
N GLU A 78 6.66 -13.10 -41.17
CA GLU A 78 5.92 -13.17 -39.90
C GLU A 78 5.15 -11.86 -39.66
N ASN A 79 3.82 -12.00 -39.46
CA ASN A 79 3.00 -10.87 -39.12
C ASN A 79 3.32 -10.39 -37.69
N LYS A 80 4.23 -9.42 -37.55
CA LYS A 80 4.68 -8.84 -36.27
C LYS A 80 3.54 -8.24 -35.44
N ARG A 81 2.39 -7.94 -36.07
CA ARG A 81 1.17 -7.49 -35.38
C ARG A 81 0.35 -8.66 -34.80
N SER A 82 0.69 -9.91 -35.09
CA SER A 82 0.01 -11.07 -34.51
C SER A 82 0.52 -11.36 -33.11
N TRP A 83 -0.36 -11.73 -32.18
CA TRP A 83 0.01 -12.20 -30.84
C TRP A 83 0.90 -13.47 -30.92
N ARG A 84 0.83 -14.23 -32.03
CA ARG A 84 1.68 -15.40 -32.29
C ARG A 84 3.14 -15.04 -32.52
N ALA A 85 3.45 -13.78 -32.83
CA ALA A 85 4.82 -13.33 -33.01
C ALA A 85 5.52 -13.01 -31.68
N THR A 86 4.80 -13.03 -30.55
CA THR A 86 5.34 -12.81 -29.20
C THR A 86 5.80 -14.13 -28.59
N GLU A 87 6.97 -14.15 -27.97
CA GLU A 87 7.40 -15.23 -27.08
C GLU A 87 6.89 -14.96 -25.66
N TYR A 88 6.18 -15.89 -25.09
CA TYR A 88 5.67 -15.85 -23.72
C TYR A 88 6.49 -16.77 -22.83
N GLY A 89 6.67 -16.41 -21.56
CA GLY A 89 7.39 -17.27 -20.65
C GLY A 89 7.22 -16.94 -19.17
N ILE A 90 7.73 -17.87 -18.36
CA ILE A 90 7.86 -17.71 -16.92
C ILE A 90 9.33 -17.89 -16.57
N GLY A 91 9.94 -16.85 -16.01
CA GLY A 91 11.28 -16.89 -15.48
C GLY A 91 11.34 -17.55 -14.10
N TRP A 92 12.54 -17.79 -13.61
CA TRP A 92 12.75 -18.41 -12.29
C TRP A 92 12.95 -17.38 -11.17
N LEU A 93 13.28 -16.14 -11.51
CA LEU A 93 13.64 -15.10 -10.54
C LEU A 93 12.44 -14.16 -10.27
N PRO A 94 11.71 -14.32 -9.15
CA PRO A 94 10.48 -13.59 -8.88
C PRO A 94 10.71 -12.17 -8.34
N LEU A 95 11.63 -11.41 -8.97
CA LEU A 95 11.93 -10.02 -8.61
C LEU A 95 11.28 -8.99 -9.53
N GLY A 96 10.50 -9.42 -10.51
CA GLY A 96 9.87 -8.59 -11.52
C GLY A 96 9.58 -9.40 -12.77
N GLY A 97 8.90 -8.81 -13.74
CA GLY A 97 8.68 -9.34 -15.09
C GLY A 97 9.19 -8.37 -16.15
N TYR A 98 8.97 -8.67 -17.41
CA TYR A 98 9.26 -7.73 -18.48
C TYR A 98 8.43 -7.96 -19.72
N CYS A 99 8.12 -6.85 -20.38
CA CYS A 99 7.47 -6.81 -21.68
C CYS A 99 8.43 -6.13 -22.67
N SER A 100 9.19 -6.93 -23.43
CA SER A 100 10.13 -6.38 -24.43
C SER A 100 9.38 -5.87 -25.66
N ILE A 101 9.41 -4.56 -25.86
CA ILE A 101 8.69 -3.85 -26.91
C ILE A 101 9.68 -3.42 -27.99
N ALA A 102 9.44 -3.81 -29.24
CA ALA A 102 10.31 -3.50 -30.35
C ALA A 102 10.54 -2.00 -30.52
N GLY A 103 11.80 -1.58 -30.66
CA GLY A 103 12.17 -0.18 -30.84
C GLY A 103 12.07 0.69 -29.60
N MET A 104 12.10 0.11 -28.42
CA MET A 104 12.19 0.75 -27.12
C MET A 104 13.55 0.43 -26.48
N ILE A 105 14.13 1.36 -25.71
CA ILE A 105 15.25 1.07 -24.83
C ILE A 105 14.64 0.56 -23.53
N ASP A 106 14.68 -0.75 -23.35
CA ASP A 106 14.25 -1.44 -22.16
C ASP A 106 15.44 -1.70 -21.20
N GLU A 107 15.20 -2.45 -20.15
CA GLU A 107 16.21 -2.83 -19.16
C GLU A 107 17.39 -3.63 -19.76
N SER A 108 17.22 -4.20 -20.95
CA SER A 108 18.28 -4.94 -21.65
C SER A 108 19.33 -4.04 -22.31
N MET A 109 19.09 -2.71 -22.36
CA MET A 109 19.98 -1.68 -22.95
C MET A 109 20.46 -2.02 -24.38
N ASN A 110 19.66 -2.75 -25.16
CA ASN A 110 20.05 -3.09 -26.53
C ASN A 110 19.84 -1.89 -27.47
N THR A 111 20.90 -1.10 -27.66
CA THR A 111 20.87 0.09 -28.50
C THR A 111 21.28 -0.15 -29.96
N GLU A 112 21.76 -1.33 -30.32
CA GLU A 112 22.18 -1.60 -31.69
C GLU A 112 21.03 -1.54 -32.69
N ALA A 113 19.87 -2.06 -32.34
CA ALA A 113 18.65 -1.97 -33.16
C ALA A 113 18.19 -0.51 -33.38
N MET A 114 18.53 0.39 -32.44
CA MET A 114 18.14 1.80 -32.51
C MET A 114 18.96 2.60 -33.54
N LYS A 115 20.09 2.08 -34.01
CA LYS A 115 20.91 2.72 -35.07
C LYS A 115 20.30 2.55 -36.47
N GLN A 116 19.37 1.64 -36.64
CA GLN A 116 18.67 1.41 -37.92
C GLN A 116 17.44 2.34 -38.07
N PRO A 117 16.96 2.62 -39.29
CA PRO A 117 15.71 3.35 -39.50
C PRO A 117 14.53 2.70 -38.79
N ALA A 118 13.63 3.53 -38.21
CA ALA A 118 12.48 3.02 -37.49
C ALA A 118 11.53 2.25 -38.40
N LYS A 119 11.09 1.06 -37.95
CA LYS A 119 10.12 0.24 -38.68
C LYS A 119 8.69 0.55 -38.18
N PRO A 120 7.65 0.38 -39.03
CA PRO A 120 6.27 0.76 -38.69
C PRO A 120 5.68 0.03 -37.46
N TYR A 121 6.23 -1.09 -37.06
CA TYR A 121 5.82 -1.85 -35.88
C TYR A 121 6.64 -1.57 -34.62
N GLU A 122 7.57 -0.61 -34.68
CA GLU A 122 8.40 -0.22 -33.55
C GLU A 122 7.77 0.89 -32.72
N PHE A 123 7.99 0.88 -31.39
CA PHE A 123 7.53 1.89 -30.45
C PHE A 123 7.91 3.32 -30.88
N ARG A 124 9.17 3.54 -31.28
CA ARG A 124 9.69 4.84 -31.71
C ARG A 124 9.06 5.39 -33.00
N SER A 125 8.36 4.54 -33.77
CA SER A 125 7.64 4.99 -34.98
C SER A 125 6.27 5.58 -34.67
N LYS A 126 5.79 5.44 -33.43
CA LYS A 126 4.46 5.88 -33.02
C LYS A 126 4.47 7.33 -32.52
N PRO A 127 3.35 8.07 -32.69
CA PRO A 127 3.22 9.39 -32.12
C PRO A 127 3.35 9.36 -30.60
N ALA A 128 3.83 10.47 -30.01
CA ALA A 128 4.17 10.55 -28.59
C ALA A 128 3.01 10.14 -27.65
N TRP A 129 1.76 10.50 -27.99
CA TRP A 129 0.59 10.14 -27.17
C TRP A 129 0.31 8.63 -27.13
N GLN A 130 0.57 7.88 -28.23
CA GLN A 130 0.44 6.42 -28.23
C GLN A 130 1.53 5.79 -27.38
N ARG A 131 2.77 6.28 -27.50
CA ARG A 131 3.90 5.85 -26.67
C ARG A 131 3.64 6.14 -25.19
N LEU A 132 3.04 7.30 -24.88
CA LEU A 132 2.65 7.65 -23.51
C LEU A 132 1.64 6.66 -22.94
N LEU A 133 0.60 6.28 -23.70
CA LEU A 133 -0.39 5.30 -23.26
C LEU A 133 0.20 3.89 -23.09
N ILE A 134 1.17 3.50 -23.93
CA ILE A 134 1.89 2.23 -23.75
C ILE A 134 2.63 2.24 -22.42
N MET A 135 3.35 3.33 -22.09
CA MET A 135 4.10 3.44 -20.83
C MET A 135 3.20 3.54 -19.61
N LEU A 136 2.09 4.26 -19.70
CA LEU A 136 1.11 4.32 -18.62
C LEU A 136 0.30 3.02 -18.47
N GLY A 137 0.39 2.11 -19.42
CA GLY A 137 -0.40 0.89 -19.46
C GLY A 137 -0.26 0.06 -18.18
N GLY A 138 0.97 -0.20 -17.73
CA GLY A 138 1.23 -0.96 -16.52
C GLY A 138 0.61 -0.32 -15.27
N VAL A 139 0.78 0.99 -15.14
CA VAL A 139 0.21 1.80 -14.04
C VAL A 139 -1.32 1.74 -14.03
N LEU A 140 -1.93 1.97 -15.19
CA LEU A 140 -3.40 1.98 -15.34
C LEU A 140 -4.00 0.60 -15.01
N PHE A 141 -3.38 -0.48 -15.45
CA PHE A 141 -3.85 -1.83 -15.19
C PHE A 141 -3.68 -2.23 -13.73
N ASN A 142 -2.62 -1.81 -13.06
CA ASN A 142 -2.48 -2.03 -11.62
C ASN A 142 -3.53 -1.24 -10.82
N PHE A 143 -3.78 0.03 -11.18
CA PHE A 143 -4.83 0.79 -10.51
C PHE A 143 -6.22 0.18 -10.76
N LEU A 144 -6.50 -0.26 -11.98
CA LEU A 144 -7.75 -0.96 -12.31
C LEU A 144 -7.89 -2.27 -11.54
N LEU A 145 -6.81 -3.04 -11.41
CA LEU A 145 -6.80 -4.28 -10.60
C LEU A 145 -7.16 -3.98 -9.14
N ALA A 146 -6.59 -2.94 -8.55
CA ALA A 146 -6.91 -2.55 -7.17
C ALA A 146 -8.41 -2.22 -7.02
N ILE A 147 -8.99 -1.47 -7.96
CA ILE A 147 -10.43 -1.15 -7.97
C ILE A 147 -11.26 -2.43 -8.06
N ILE A 148 -10.93 -3.34 -8.98
CA ILE A 148 -11.64 -4.60 -9.15
C ILE A 148 -11.59 -5.45 -7.88
N ILE A 149 -10.42 -5.53 -7.24
CA ILE A 149 -10.27 -6.30 -5.99
C ILE A 149 -11.08 -5.66 -4.87
N TYR A 150 -10.97 -4.33 -4.63
CA TYR A 150 -11.77 -3.67 -3.60
C TYR A 150 -13.26 -3.79 -3.84
N ALA A 151 -13.73 -3.61 -5.09
CA ALA A 151 -15.13 -3.83 -5.43
C ALA A 151 -15.57 -5.28 -5.17
N GLY A 152 -14.71 -6.26 -5.51
CA GLY A 152 -14.96 -7.66 -5.23
C GLY A 152 -15.07 -7.98 -3.74
N ILE A 153 -14.19 -7.42 -2.91
CA ILE A 153 -14.22 -7.58 -1.44
C ILE A 153 -15.53 -6.99 -0.89
N VAL A 154 -15.84 -5.74 -1.25
CA VAL A 154 -17.05 -5.06 -0.77
C VAL A 154 -18.32 -5.81 -1.20
N TYR A 155 -18.35 -6.39 -2.40
CA TYR A 155 -19.43 -7.23 -2.86
C TYR A 155 -19.55 -8.54 -2.09
N ALA A 156 -18.43 -9.22 -1.84
CA ALA A 156 -18.42 -10.57 -1.27
C ALA A 156 -18.64 -10.60 0.24
N VAL A 157 -18.06 -9.66 0.98
CA VAL A 157 -18.09 -9.67 2.46
C VAL A 157 -18.71 -8.43 3.06
N GLY A 158 -19.12 -7.45 2.25
CA GLY A 158 -19.59 -6.16 2.73
C GLY A 158 -18.50 -5.31 3.34
N GLU A 159 -18.91 -4.22 3.97
CA GLU A 159 -18.03 -3.31 4.70
C GLU A 159 -18.43 -3.30 6.17
N LYS A 160 -17.47 -3.58 7.05
CA LYS A 160 -17.68 -3.53 8.49
C LYS A 160 -17.41 -2.12 8.99
N PHE A 161 -18.29 -1.60 9.80
CA PHE A 161 -18.08 -0.34 10.49
C PHE A 161 -18.58 -0.41 11.93
N ILE A 162 -18.05 0.46 12.77
CA ILE A 162 -18.42 0.60 14.16
C ILE A 162 -19.34 1.82 14.23
N ASN A 163 -20.60 1.65 14.69
CA ASN A 163 -21.44 2.81 14.96
C ASN A 163 -20.85 3.62 16.12
N PHE A 164 -21.08 4.92 16.14
CA PHE A 164 -20.61 5.75 17.26
C PHE A 164 -21.11 5.24 18.60
N THR A 165 -22.36 4.77 18.65
CA THR A 165 -22.98 4.21 19.86
C THR A 165 -22.38 2.87 20.30
N ASP A 166 -21.75 2.12 19.40
CA ASP A 166 -21.08 0.85 19.70
C ASP A 166 -19.64 1.06 20.21
N ALA A 167 -19.07 2.27 20.00
CA ALA A 167 -17.76 2.66 20.51
C ALA A 167 -17.85 3.03 21.99
N THR A 168 -17.81 2.02 22.85
CA THR A 168 -18.03 2.19 24.30
C THR A 168 -17.01 3.09 25.01
N GLU A 169 -15.83 3.30 24.46
CA GLU A 169 -14.85 4.26 25.01
C GLU A 169 -15.03 5.67 24.44
N GLY A 170 -16.02 5.88 23.53
CA GLY A 170 -16.29 7.14 22.85
C GLY A 170 -15.20 7.55 21.86
N MET A 171 -15.09 8.86 21.64
CA MET A 171 -14.16 9.47 20.69
C MET A 171 -13.08 10.28 21.40
N GLU A 172 -11.93 10.42 20.75
CA GLU A 172 -10.89 11.40 21.06
C GLU A 172 -11.01 12.59 20.11
N PHE A 173 -10.71 13.79 20.56
CA PHE A 173 -10.92 15.02 19.81
C PHE A 173 -9.66 15.87 19.74
N CYS A 174 -9.55 16.73 18.72
CA CYS A 174 -8.46 17.69 18.57
C CYS A 174 -8.61 18.88 19.53
N ASP A 175 -7.57 19.70 19.62
CA ASP A 175 -7.52 20.87 20.54
C ASP A 175 -8.65 21.88 20.28
N SER A 176 -8.98 22.14 19.02
CA SER A 176 -10.08 23.05 18.68
C SER A 176 -11.44 22.50 19.08
N ALA A 177 -11.62 21.19 19.00
CA ALA A 177 -12.85 20.54 19.47
C ALA A 177 -12.96 20.59 21.00
N HIS A 178 -11.87 20.38 21.74
CA HIS A 178 -11.85 20.55 23.18
C HIS A 178 -12.20 22.00 23.59
N LYS A 179 -11.66 23.01 22.89
CA LYS A 179 -12.01 24.41 23.10
C LYS A 179 -13.48 24.72 22.82
N ALA A 180 -14.09 23.99 21.86
CA ALA A 180 -15.52 24.11 21.55
C ALA A 180 -16.42 23.42 22.59
N GLY A 181 -15.86 22.57 23.47
CA GLY A 181 -16.58 21.89 24.55
C GLY A 181 -16.72 20.38 24.41
N PHE A 182 -16.13 19.75 23.41
CA PHE A 182 -16.00 18.30 23.36
C PHE A 182 -15.05 17.80 24.45
N VAL A 183 -15.30 16.61 24.93
CA VAL A 183 -14.45 15.92 25.91
C VAL A 183 -14.16 14.52 25.38
N ASP A 184 -12.94 14.02 25.58
CA ASP A 184 -12.58 12.65 25.20
C ASP A 184 -13.49 11.66 25.94
N GLY A 185 -14.03 10.72 25.17
CA GLY A 185 -15.07 9.80 25.63
C GLY A 185 -16.49 10.22 25.23
N ASP A 186 -16.71 11.41 24.69
CA ASP A 186 -18.01 11.80 24.14
C ASP A 186 -18.37 10.91 22.92
N ILE A 187 -19.63 10.49 22.85
CA ILE A 187 -20.17 9.72 21.73
C ILE A 187 -21.09 10.63 20.90
N PRO A 188 -20.76 10.93 19.63
CA PRO A 188 -21.59 11.77 18.78
C PRO A 188 -22.98 11.14 18.50
N LEU A 189 -24.05 11.91 18.66
CA LEU A 189 -25.41 11.48 18.42
C LEU A 189 -26.07 12.20 17.24
N THR A 190 -26.02 13.54 17.22
CA THR A 190 -26.64 14.34 16.17
C THR A 190 -25.80 15.58 15.83
N ALA A 191 -25.92 16.05 14.57
CA ALA A 191 -25.39 17.32 14.11
C ALA A 191 -26.54 18.13 13.50
N ASP A 192 -26.86 19.31 14.06
CA ASP A 192 -28.04 20.14 13.71
C ASP A 192 -29.35 19.32 13.64
N GLY A 193 -29.50 18.35 14.56
CA GLY A 193 -30.66 17.47 14.63
C GLY A 193 -30.65 16.26 13.66
N LYS A 194 -29.68 16.18 12.73
CA LYS A 194 -29.47 15.00 11.89
C LYS A 194 -28.72 13.93 12.67
N ALA A 195 -29.26 12.71 12.72
CA ALA A 195 -28.60 11.60 13.39
C ALA A 195 -27.28 11.25 12.71
N LEU A 196 -26.26 10.98 13.55
CA LEU A 196 -24.94 10.51 13.16
C LEU A 196 -24.87 9.00 13.38
N SER A 197 -24.21 8.26 12.50
CA SER A 197 -24.22 6.79 12.56
C SER A 197 -22.83 6.20 12.80
N TYR A 198 -21.87 6.50 11.96
CA TYR A 198 -20.53 5.92 12.04
C TYR A 198 -19.50 6.84 11.41
N PHE A 199 -18.22 6.51 11.55
CA PHE A 199 -17.10 7.32 11.06
C PHE A 199 -17.03 7.26 9.51
N ASN A 200 -17.66 8.22 8.85
CA ASN A 200 -17.64 8.40 7.40
C ASN A 200 -17.51 9.88 7.04
N SER A 201 -17.21 10.17 5.78
CA SER A 201 -16.99 11.56 5.32
C SER A 201 -18.24 12.44 5.41
N GLU A 202 -19.45 11.85 5.30
CA GLU A 202 -20.71 12.59 5.38
C GLU A 202 -20.98 13.04 6.81
N ASP A 203 -20.92 12.11 7.78
CA ASP A 203 -21.16 12.41 9.19
C ASP A 203 -20.08 13.32 9.76
N LEU A 204 -18.81 13.12 9.35
CA LEU A 204 -17.70 13.98 9.72
C LEU A 204 -17.90 15.42 9.22
N ASN A 205 -18.27 15.59 7.94
CA ASN A 205 -18.58 16.90 7.38
C ASN A 205 -19.80 17.53 8.07
N ALA A 206 -20.83 16.75 8.35
CA ALA A 206 -22.01 17.23 9.06
C ALA A 206 -21.61 17.81 10.42
N MET A 207 -20.74 17.12 11.19
CA MET A 207 -20.24 17.62 12.46
C MET A 207 -19.39 18.89 12.29
N LEU A 208 -18.46 18.92 11.35
CA LEU A 208 -17.55 20.06 11.14
C LEU A 208 -18.27 21.34 10.70
N THR A 209 -19.42 21.21 10.05
CA THR A 209 -20.21 22.35 9.51
C THR A 209 -21.45 22.68 10.31
N ALA A 210 -21.77 21.88 11.33
CA ALA A 210 -22.94 22.09 12.19
C ALA A 210 -22.82 23.37 13.04
N ARG A 211 -23.96 23.90 13.44
CA ARG A 211 -24.03 24.93 14.47
C ARG A 211 -24.03 24.34 15.88
N GLN A 212 -24.62 23.15 16.02
CA GLN A 212 -24.67 22.42 17.26
C GLN A 212 -24.49 20.93 17.03
N VAL A 213 -23.74 20.29 17.91
CA VAL A 213 -23.56 18.83 17.94
C VAL A 213 -24.04 18.32 19.29
N THR A 214 -24.88 17.29 19.28
CA THR A 214 -25.31 16.62 20.51
C THR A 214 -24.47 15.35 20.70
N VAL A 215 -23.93 15.17 21.90
CA VAL A 215 -23.10 14.03 22.29
C VAL A 215 -23.66 13.35 23.52
N LEU A 216 -23.40 12.04 23.66
CA LEU A 216 -23.62 11.30 24.91
C LEU A 216 -22.32 11.32 25.71
N ARG A 217 -22.34 11.96 26.88
CA ARG A 217 -21.18 12.10 27.78
C ARG A 217 -21.32 11.14 28.96
N ASN A 218 -20.22 10.47 29.32
CA ASN A 218 -20.18 9.49 30.42
C ASN A 218 -21.25 8.39 30.28
N HIS A 219 -21.67 8.04 29.08
CA HIS A 219 -22.74 7.08 28.77
C HIS A 219 -24.11 7.39 29.41
N LYS A 220 -24.31 8.62 29.87
CA LYS A 220 -25.50 8.98 30.63
C LYS A 220 -26.08 10.34 30.24
N ASP A 221 -25.24 11.34 30.13
CA ASP A 221 -25.68 12.72 29.98
C ASP A 221 -25.68 13.15 28.51
N THR A 222 -26.81 13.61 28.00
CA THR A 222 -26.89 14.19 26.66
C THR A 222 -26.49 15.67 26.74
N VAL A 223 -25.40 16.06 26.07
CA VAL A 223 -24.85 17.40 26.06
C VAL A 223 -24.90 17.97 24.65
N THR A 224 -25.41 19.21 24.52
CA THR A 224 -25.40 19.93 23.25
C THR A 224 -24.25 20.93 23.23
N ILE A 225 -23.38 20.82 22.27
CA ILE A 225 -22.18 21.65 22.06
C ILE A 225 -22.46 22.62 20.93
N ASN A 226 -22.33 23.94 21.19
CA ASN A 226 -22.50 24.97 20.18
C ASN A 226 -21.14 25.25 19.52
N LEU A 227 -21.05 25.10 18.19
CA LEU A 227 -19.82 25.27 17.47
C LEU A 227 -19.64 26.73 16.98
N PRO A 228 -18.41 27.27 17.02
CA PRO A 228 -18.08 28.56 16.41
C PRO A 228 -18.32 28.49 14.88
N LYS A 229 -18.64 29.65 14.28
CA LYS A 229 -18.89 29.69 12.81
C LYS A 229 -17.66 29.31 11.96
N ASP A 230 -16.49 29.50 12.50
CA ASP A 230 -15.17 29.21 11.90
C ASP A 230 -14.57 27.87 12.36
N PHE A 231 -15.37 27.03 13.04
CA PHE A 231 -14.89 25.77 13.63
C PHE A 231 -14.21 24.86 12.62
N ILE A 232 -14.76 24.74 11.41
CA ILE A 232 -14.15 23.92 10.33
C ILE A 232 -12.72 24.38 9.99
N PHE A 233 -12.45 25.69 10.00
CA PHE A 233 -11.11 26.22 9.72
C PHE A 233 -10.15 25.92 10.87
N GLN A 234 -10.62 26.01 12.12
CA GLN A 234 -9.83 25.67 13.30
C GLN A 234 -9.46 24.18 13.31
N ALA A 235 -10.45 23.30 13.09
CA ALA A 235 -10.21 21.85 12.99
C ALA A 235 -9.29 21.47 11.82
N ASN A 236 -9.36 22.17 10.69
CA ASN A 236 -8.43 21.97 9.58
C ASN A 236 -7.00 22.38 9.92
N THR A 237 -6.83 23.45 10.71
CA THR A 237 -5.50 23.87 11.20
C THR A 237 -4.90 22.81 12.12
N ASP A 238 -5.69 22.22 13.01
CA ASP A 238 -5.26 21.10 13.86
C ASP A 238 -4.91 19.87 13.00
N ALA A 239 -5.69 19.59 11.95
CA ALA A 239 -5.41 18.50 11.01
C ALA A 239 -4.10 18.69 10.23
N GLU A 240 -3.76 19.92 9.85
CA GLU A 240 -2.46 20.28 9.26
C GLU A 240 -1.31 20.09 10.25
N ALA A 241 -1.57 20.28 11.55
CA ALA A 241 -0.64 19.98 12.64
C ALA A 241 -0.58 18.47 13.00
N GLY A 242 -1.35 17.63 12.32
CA GLY A 242 -1.37 16.18 12.52
C GLY A 242 -2.40 15.66 13.52
N GLN A 243 -3.29 16.53 14.04
CA GLN A 243 -4.37 16.15 14.94
C GLN A 243 -5.68 15.98 14.17
N ALA A 244 -6.17 14.75 14.03
CA ALA A 244 -7.48 14.51 13.44
C ALA A 244 -8.58 15.17 14.31
N PHE A 245 -9.60 15.77 13.66
CA PHE A 245 -10.74 16.36 14.38
C PHE A 245 -11.32 15.39 15.41
N MET A 246 -11.50 14.13 15.02
CA MET A 246 -12.06 13.08 15.85
C MET A 246 -11.48 11.72 15.46
N ALA A 247 -11.28 10.85 16.42
CA ALA A 247 -10.88 9.45 16.24
C ALA A 247 -11.58 8.55 17.27
N TYR A 248 -11.69 7.24 16.98
CA TYR A 248 -12.15 6.30 18.02
C TYR A 248 -11.13 6.25 19.16
N ARG A 249 -11.63 6.39 20.39
CA ARG A 249 -10.84 6.18 21.60
C ARG A 249 -10.66 4.68 21.82
N LEU A 250 -9.52 4.16 21.41
CA LEU A 250 -9.27 2.71 21.35
C LEU A 250 -8.62 2.22 22.64
N PRO A 251 -9.20 1.23 23.32
CA PRO A 251 -8.53 0.56 24.43
C PRO A 251 -7.32 -0.23 23.91
N VAL A 252 -6.29 -0.36 24.73
CA VAL A 252 -5.08 -1.10 24.40
C VAL A 252 -5.29 -2.58 24.69
N VAL A 253 -5.71 -3.36 23.71
CA VAL A 253 -5.91 -4.81 23.81
C VAL A 253 -4.83 -5.51 23.00
N VAL A 254 -4.10 -6.43 23.64
CA VAL A 254 -2.99 -7.17 23.03
C VAL A 254 -3.52 -8.21 22.08
N SER A 255 -3.05 -8.21 20.84
CA SER A 255 -3.25 -9.29 19.88
C SER A 255 -2.06 -10.25 19.88
N GLN A 256 -0.84 -9.70 19.91
CA GLN A 256 0.39 -10.51 19.88
C GLN A 256 1.54 -9.73 20.52
N THR A 257 2.50 -10.43 21.13
CA THR A 257 3.76 -9.86 21.60
C THR A 257 4.88 -10.08 20.59
N GLN A 258 5.79 -9.12 20.53
CA GLN A 258 7.00 -9.24 19.71
C GLN A 258 8.13 -9.90 20.52
N PRO A 259 8.89 -10.85 19.92
CA PRO A 259 9.97 -11.53 20.60
C PRO A 259 11.04 -10.57 21.16
N ARG A 260 11.56 -10.89 22.32
CA ARG A 260 12.62 -10.15 23.03
C ARG A 260 12.29 -8.73 23.48
N MET A 261 11.06 -8.26 23.27
CA MET A 261 10.60 -6.93 23.70
C MET A 261 9.87 -7.00 25.07
N GLY A 262 9.53 -5.81 25.59
CA GLY A 262 8.92 -5.66 26.91
C GLY A 262 7.61 -6.42 27.09
N GLY A 263 6.77 -6.48 26.04
CA GLY A 263 5.49 -7.20 26.09
C GLY A 263 5.65 -8.69 26.34
N GLU A 264 6.62 -9.35 25.68
CA GLU A 264 6.94 -10.76 25.94
C GLU A 264 7.52 -10.96 27.35
N LYS A 265 8.46 -10.07 27.77
CA LYS A 265 9.06 -10.13 29.11
C LYS A 265 8.05 -9.91 30.24
N ALA A 266 7.03 -9.09 29.99
CA ALA A 266 5.90 -8.89 30.91
C ALA A 266 4.95 -10.10 30.99
N GLY A 267 5.10 -11.10 30.12
CA GLY A 267 4.20 -12.23 30.03
C GLY A 267 2.81 -11.87 29.52
N LEU A 268 2.70 -10.80 28.70
CA LEU A 268 1.43 -10.42 28.10
C LEU A 268 0.96 -11.46 27.09
N GLN A 269 -0.35 -11.67 27.03
CA GLN A 269 -1.02 -12.64 26.18
C GLN A 269 -2.08 -11.96 25.32
N GLU A 270 -2.53 -12.66 24.30
CA GLU A 270 -3.67 -12.23 23.49
C GLU A 270 -4.91 -12.00 24.37
N GLY A 271 -5.59 -10.88 24.16
CA GLY A 271 -6.76 -10.46 24.92
C GLY A 271 -6.46 -9.67 26.20
N ASP A 272 -5.20 -9.51 26.61
CA ASP A 272 -4.86 -8.65 27.75
C ASP A 272 -5.19 -7.19 27.42
N ARG A 273 -5.94 -6.52 28.30
CA ARG A 273 -6.25 -5.09 28.21
C ARG A 273 -5.34 -4.30 29.14
N LEU A 274 -4.48 -3.47 28.56
CA LEU A 274 -3.60 -2.58 29.33
C LEU A 274 -4.41 -1.43 29.92
N MET A 275 -4.22 -1.16 31.23
CA MET A 275 -5.04 -0.22 32.00
C MET A 275 -4.26 0.94 32.54
N ALA A 276 -2.98 0.76 32.92
CA ALA A 276 -2.15 1.80 33.50
C ALA A 276 -0.66 1.55 33.27
N VAL A 277 0.11 2.67 33.23
CA VAL A 277 1.57 2.67 33.20
C VAL A 277 2.06 3.43 34.44
N ASN A 278 2.91 2.80 35.26
CA ASN A 278 3.42 3.36 36.51
C ASN A 278 2.32 3.90 37.44
N GLY A 279 1.16 3.21 37.50
CA GLY A 279 0.00 3.62 38.28
C GLY A 279 -0.84 4.74 37.68
N THR A 280 -0.42 5.38 36.59
CA THR A 280 -1.22 6.36 35.86
C THR A 280 -2.17 5.64 34.92
N PRO A 281 -3.49 5.83 35.02
CA PRO A 281 -4.45 5.22 34.09
C PRO A 281 -4.19 5.64 32.64
N THR A 282 -4.25 4.66 31.73
CA THR A 282 -4.08 4.87 30.30
C THR A 282 -5.22 4.15 29.56
N PRO A 283 -6.45 4.68 29.65
CA PRO A 283 -7.64 4.03 29.10
C PRO A 283 -7.66 3.96 27.59
N SER A 284 -6.86 4.77 26.90
CA SER A 284 -6.77 4.78 25.44
C SER A 284 -5.36 4.53 24.91
N TYR A 285 -5.28 4.19 23.63
CA TYR A 285 -4.02 4.03 22.91
C TYR A 285 -3.17 5.30 22.92
N THR A 286 -3.79 6.47 22.77
CA THR A 286 -3.10 7.76 22.76
C THR A 286 -2.46 8.06 24.10
N GLU A 287 -3.19 7.89 25.20
CA GLU A 287 -2.66 8.07 26.56
C GLU A 287 -1.57 7.01 26.88
N PHE A 288 -1.79 5.79 26.46
CA PHE A 288 -0.81 4.71 26.65
C PHE A 288 0.51 4.99 25.93
N THR A 289 0.44 5.37 24.65
CA THR A 289 1.65 5.69 23.87
C THR A 289 2.36 6.91 24.40
N ALA A 290 1.64 7.94 24.86
CA ALA A 290 2.23 9.10 25.50
C ALA A 290 2.97 8.73 26.82
N ALA A 291 2.40 7.81 27.61
CA ALA A 291 3.04 7.33 28.82
C ALA A 291 4.31 6.51 28.52
N LEU A 292 4.30 5.69 27.45
CA LEU A 292 5.51 4.96 27.02
C LEU A 292 6.60 5.90 26.49
N GLU A 293 6.21 6.93 25.75
CA GLU A 293 7.12 7.94 25.19
C GLU A 293 7.91 8.66 26.31
N GLN A 294 7.23 9.02 27.40
CA GLN A 294 7.86 9.64 28.59
C GLN A 294 8.82 8.70 29.34
N ASN A 295 8.68 7.39 29.10
CA ASN A 295 9.47 6.35 29.73
C ASN A 295 10.41 5.60 28.80
N LYS A 296 10.82 6.23 27.68
CA LYS A 296 11.77 5.65 26.71
C LYS A 296 13.06 5.18 27.40
N GLY A 297 13.47 3.95 27.07
CA GLY A 297 14.70 3.36 27.58
C GLY A 297 14.67 3.05 29.08
N LYS A 298 13.51 3.15 29.74
CA LYS A 298 13.34 2.85 31.17
C LYS A 298 12.45 1.64 31.37
N ASN A 299 12.50 1.06 32.55
CA ASN A 299 11.56 0.04 32.97
C ASN A 299 10.33 0.68 33.60
N VAL A 300 9.14 0.10 33.34
CA VAL A 300 7.85 0.56 33.88
C VAL A 300 7.12 -0.58 34.58
N THR A 301 6.12 -0.21 35.37
CA THR A 301 5.11 -1.12 35.90
C THR A 301 3.86 -1.02 35.06
N LEU A 302 3.38 -2.14 34.52
CA LEU A 302 2.15 -2.23 33.73
C LEU A 302 1.04 -2.85 34.56
N SER A 303 -0.14 -2.22 34.60
CA SER A 303 -1.36 -2.86 35.09
C SER A 303 -2.23 -3.25 33.90
N TYR A 304 -2.71 -4.48 33.90
CA TYR A 304 -3.52 -5.02 32.80
C TYR A 304 -4.59 -5.96 33.33
N GLN A 305 -5.65 -6.13 32.53
CA GLN A 305 -6.76 -7.04 32.83
C GLN A 305 -6.68 -8.27 31.95
N ARG A 306 -6.78 -9.44 32.57
CA ARG A 306 -6.84 -10.78 31.94
C ARG A 306 -7.98 -11.58 32.55
N GLY A 307 -8.95 -12.00 31.74
CA GLY A 307 -10.09 -12.79 32.23
C GLY A 307 -10.87 -12.13 33.36
N GLY A 308 -10.98 -10.81 33.37
CA GLY A 308 -11.68 -10.05 34.41
C GLY A 308 -10.83 -9.74 35.68
N GLN A 309 -9.62 -10.29 35.78
CA GLN A 309 -8.70 -10.05 36.92
C GLN A 309 -7.68 -8.97 36.55
N THR A 310 -7.42 -8.03 37.46
CA THR A 310 -6.35 -7.04 37.29
C THR A 310 -5.04 -7.64 37.77
N LEU A 311 -4.06 -7.66 36.86
CA LEU A 311 -2.71 -8.16 37.07
C LEU A 311 -1.70 -7.02 36.94
N THR A 312 -0.52 -7.19 37.49
CA THR A 312 0.56 -6.21 37.42
C THR A 312 1.86 -6.89 37.00
N ALA A 313 2.53 -6.34 36.00
CA ALA A 313 3.89 -6.72 35.63
C ALA A 313 4.85 -5.60 36.01
N THR A 314 5.85 -5.89 36.80
CA THR A 314 6.87 -4.94 37.22
C THR A 314 8.12 -5.08 36.36
N ASP A 315 8.94 -4.05 36.35
CA ASP A 315 10.26 -4.04 35.69
C ASP A 315 10.22 -4.36 34.17
N VAL A 316 9.19 -3.88 33.48
CA VAL A 316 8.96 -4.10 32.07
C VAL A 316 9.76 -3.09 31.23
N PRO A 317 10.72 -3.52 30.41
CA PRO A 317 11.55 -2.60 29.64
C PRO A 317 10.79 -1.98 28.47
N ILE A 318 10.91 -0.67 28.34
CA ILE A 318 10.49 0.11 27.17
C ILE A 318 11.73 0.38 26.32
N ASP A 319 11.65 0.14 25.04
CA ASP A 319 12.79 0.38 24.14
C ASP A 319 13.14 1.88 23.99
N GLY A 320 14.28 2.18 23.35
CA GLY A 320 14.72 3.54 23.11
C GLY A 320 13.82 4.34 22.15
N ALA A 321 12.87 3.68 21.49
CA ALA A 321 11.86 4.28 20.63
C ALA A 321 10.49 4.45 21.33
N GLY A 322 10.39 4.10 22.63
CA GLY A 322 9.14 4.18 23.39
C GLY A 322 8.16 3.06 23.08
N LYS A 323 8.65 1.88 22.62
CA LYS A 323 7.78 0.76 22.26
C LYS A 323 7.86 -0.35 23.28
N LEU A 324 6.68 -0.94 23.56
CA LEU A 324 6.54 -2.11 24.43
C LEU A 324 6.72 -3.43 23.64
N GLY A 325 6.55 -3.41 22.32
CA GLY A 325 6.60 -4.62 21.48
C GLY A 325 5.34 -5.47 21.57
N ILE A 326 4.19 -4.84 21.39
CA ILE A 326 2.90 -5.49 21.24
C ILE A 326 2.25 -5.12 19.92
N LEU A 327 1.45 -6.02 19.38
CA LEU A 327 0.48 -5.75 18.32
C LEU A 327 -0.90 -5.64 18.97
N LEU A 328 -1.70 -4.73 18.48
CA LEU A 328 -3.04 -4.46 19.02
C LEU A 328 -4.10 -5.28 18.30
N THR A 329 -5.14 -5.60 19.03
CA THR A 329 -6.38 -6.14 18.45
C THR A 329 -7.07 -5.06 17.63
N GLU A 330 -7.54 -5.41 16.43
CA GLU A 330 -8.25 -4.47 15.57
C GLU A 330 -9.55 -3.98 16.22
N PRO A 331 -9.91 -2.70 16.04
CA PRO A 331 -11.13 -2.12 16.62
C PRO A 331 -12.41 -2.90 16.28
N THR A 332 -12.48 -3.46 15.08
CA THR A 332 -13.59 -4.29 14.60
C THR A 332 -13.73 -5.64 15.33
N ASN A 333 -12.71 -6.06 16.08
CA ASN A 333 -12.74 -7.24 16.93
C ASN A 333 -12.98 -6.91 18.41
N ILE A 334 -12.92 -5.60 18.76
CA ILE A 334 -13.19 -5.11 20.13
C ILE A 334 -14.63 -4.66 20.27
N TYR A 335 -15.14 -3.90 19.28
CA TYR A 335 -16.46 -3.31 19.28
C TYR A 335 -17.45 -4.12 18.44
N HIS A 336 -18.74 -4.00 18.75
CA HIS A 336 -19.78 -4.51 17.88
C HIS A 336 -19.71 -3.82 16.52
N THR A 337 -19.75 -4.61 15.46
CA THR A 337 -19.68 -4.12 14.08
C THR A 337 -20.95 -4.35 13.32
N THR A 338 -21.38 -3.35 12.58
CA THR A 338 -22.46 -3.47 11.60
C THR A 338 -21.87 -3.75 10.23
N VAL A 339 -22.46 -4.68 9.48
CA VAL A 339 -22.05 -5.01 8.11
C VAL A 339 -22.99 -4.35 7.12
N LYS A 340 -22.47 -3.50 6.27
CA LYS A 340 -23.19 -2.93 5.13
C LYS A 340 -22.90 -3.77 3.89
N ASN A 341 -23.92 -4.44 3.38
CA ASN A 341 -23.83 -5.22 2.16
C ASN A 341 -24.08 -4.34 0.94
N TYR A 342 -23.35 -4.63 -0.13
CA TYR A 342 -23.42 -3.91 -1.40
C TYR A 342 -23.82 -4.87 -2.52
N ASN A 343 -24.70 -4.43 -3.41
CA ASN A 343 -24.91 -5.15 -4.66
C ASN A 343 -23.77 -4.81 -5.66
N ILE A 344 -23.72 -5.56 -6.78
CA ILE A 344 -22.62 -5.41 -7.76
C ILE A 344 -22.51 -3.98 -8.33
N LEU A 345 -23.65 -3.28 -8.52
CA LEU A 345 -23.65 -1.91 -9.05
C LEU A 345 -23.18 -0.88 -8.03
N GLN A 346 -23.38 -1.13 -6.75
CA GLN A 346 -22.93 -0.29 -5.65
C GLN A 346 -21.47 -0.56 -5.28
N SER A 347 -20.99 -1.80 -5.45
CA SER A 347 -19.62 -2.18 -5.10
C SER A 347 -18.57 -1.55 -6.03
N ILE A 348 -18.89 -1.32 -7.31
CA ILE A 348 -17.96 -0.71 -8.27
C ILE A 348 -17.58 0.72 -7.88
N PRO A 349 -18.52 1.68 -7.69
CA PRO A 349 -18.14 3.02 -7.24
C PRO A 349 -17.48 3.02 -5.85
N ARG A 350 -17.90 2.11 -4.95
CA ARG A 350 -17.24 1.99 -3.64
C ARG A 350 -15.80 1.48 -3.75
N GLY A 351 -15.54 0.49 -4.58
CA GLY A 351 -14.19 0.01 -4.87
C GLY A 351 -13.29 1.08 -5.48
N LEU A 352 -13.84 1.90 -6.39
CA LEU A 352 -13.14 3.07 -6.96
C LEU A 352 -12.79 4.10 -5.87
N GLU A 353 -13.74 4.43 -5.00
CA GLU A 353 -13.52 5.35 -3.88
C GLU A 353 -12.43 4.82 -2.92
N MET A 354 -12.47 3.53 -2.57
CA MET A 354 -11.45 2.91 -1.73
C MET A 354 -10.07 2.95 -2.38
N GLY A 355 -9.97 2.57 -3.64
CA GLY A 355 -8.70 2.61 -4.39
C GLY A 355 -8.14 4.02 -4.49
N TRP A 356 -8.98 5.01 -4.78
CA TRP A 356 -8.59 6.42 -4.83
C TRP A 356 -8.12 6.94 -3.49
N ASN A 357 -8.86 6.70 -2.41
CA ASN A 357 -8.51 7.15 -1.07
C ASN A 357 -7.19 6.51 -0.59
N LYS A 358 -6.96 5.22 -0.87
CA LYS A 358 -5.68 4.54 -0.59
C LYS A 358 -4.54 5.17 -1.37
N MET A 359 -4.74 5.48 -2.65
CA MET A 359 -3.73 6.14 -3.49
C MET A 359 -3.38 7.53 -2.95
N VAL A 360 -4.38 8.38 -2.64
CA VAL A 360 -4.16 9.73 -2.09
C VAL A 360 -3.43 9.66 -0.74
N THR A 361 -3.84 8.74 0.14
CA THR A 361 -3.19 8.53 1.44
C THR A 361 -1.74 8.12 1.26
N TYR A 362 -1.46 7.16 0.37
CA TYR A 362 -0.09 6.71 0.11
C TYR A 362 0.79 7.83 -0.46
N VAL A 363 0.28 8.62 -1.42
CA VAL A 363 1.01 9.79 -1.98
C VAL A 363 1.33 10.81 -0.89
N LYS A 364 0.40 11.08 0.05
CA LYS A 364 0.65 11.96 1.19
C LYS A 364 1.75 11.40 2.11
N GLN A 365 1.77 10.09 2.32
CA GLN A 365 2.77 9.41 3.15
C GLN A 365 4.16 9.36 2.52
N LEU A 366 4.29 9.46 1.19
CA LEU A 366 5.61 9.49 0.54
C LEU A 366 6.52 10.62 1.05
N LYS A 367 5.94 11.73 1.51
CA LYS A 367 6.72 12.82 2.12
C LYS A 367 7.48 12.38 3.38
N LEU A 368 6.95 11.39 4.11
CA LEU A 368 7.58 10.88 5.33
C LEU A 368 8.89 10.13 5.06
N ILE A 369 9.06 9.58 3.86
CA ILE A 369 10.28 8.86 3.47
C ILE A 369 11.53 9.77 3.55
N PHE A 370 11.34 11.08 3.32
CA PHE A 370 12.42 12.06 3.40
C PHE A 370 12.75 12.53 4.83
N THR A 371 12.07 11.98 5.84
CA THR A 371 12.42 12.21 7.25
C THR A 371 13.41 11.12 7.73
N PRO A 372 14.28 11.41 8.72
CA PRO A 372 15.20 10.41 9.26
C PRO A 372 14.48 9.16 9.79
N GLN A 373 13.33 9.33 10.42
CA GLN A 373 12.50 8.24 10.95
C GLN A 373 11.85 7.44 9.82
N GLY A 374 11.35 8.12 8.78
CA GLY A 374 10.77 7.50 7.60
C GLY A 374 11.81 6.69 6.80
N ALA A 375 13.01 7.22 6.62
CA ALA A 375 14.09 6.50 5.96
C ALA A 375 14.46 5.21 6.73
N GLN A 376 14.52 5.27 8.06
CA GLN A 376 14.75 4.09 8.92
C GLN A 376 13.58 3.10 8.87
N SER A 377 12.38 3.53 8.53
CA SER A 377 11.20 2.67 8.43
C SER A 377 11.06 1.98 7.07
N LEU A 378 11.86 2.37 6.07
CA LEU A 378 11.87 1.70 4.77
C LEU A 378 12.22 0.23 4.93
N GLY A 379 11.30 -0.64 4.49
CA GLY A 379 11.45 -2.08 4.48
C GLY A 379 11.65 -2.61 3.07
N GLY A 380 12.38 -3.73 2.97
CA GLY A 380 12.56 -4.50 1.75
C GLY A 380 11.54 -5.64 1.63
N PHE A 381 11.93 -6.69 0.94
CA PHE A 381 11.06 -7.87 0.70
C PHE A 381 10.65 -8.59 1.99
N GLY A 382 11.52 -8.61 3.01
CA GLY A 382 11.21 -9.19 4.31
C GLY A 382 10.07 -8.46 5.02
N THR A 383 10.14 -7.13 5.06
CA THR A 383 9.07 -6.29 5.60
C THR A 383 7.77 -6.46 4.81
N MET A 384 7.82 -6.45 3.46
CA MET A 384 6.63 -6.65 2.62
C MET A 384 5.97 -8.02 2.86
N GLY A 385 6.78 -9.08 2.95
CA GLY A 385 6.26 -10.42 3.27
C GLY A 385 5.68 -10.53 4.68
N SER A 386 6.19 -9.76 5.64
CA SER A 386 5.71 -9.77 7.02
C SER A 386 4.30 -9.19 7.19
N ILE A 387 3.84 -8.35 6.25
CA ILE A 387 2.49 -7.76 6.26
C ILE A 387 1.40 -8.81 6.07
N PHE A 388 1.71 -9.92 5.37
CA PHE A 388 0.75 -11.00 5.18
C PHE A 388 0.46 -11.73 6.50
N PRO A 389 -0.78 -12.23 6.70
CA PRO A 389 -1.18 -12.89 7.94
C PRO A 389 -0.43 -14.22 8.15
N SER A 390 -0.37 -14.65 9.41
CA SER A 390 0.24 -15.95 9.79
C SER A 390 -0.66 -17.14 9.47
N THR A 391 -1.94 -16.90 9.24
CA THR A 391 -2.97 -17.87 8.89
C THR A 391 -3.57 -17.49 7.56
N TRP A 392 -3.89 -18.47 6.73
CA TRP A 392 -4.46 -18.23 5.40
C TRP A 392 -5.82 -17.56 5.50
N ASN A 393 -5.95 -16.34 4.96
CA ASN A 393 -7.19 -15.57 4.90
C ASN A 393 -7.32 -14.89 3.53
N TRP A 394 -8.28 -15.30 2.74
CA TRP A 394 -8.48 -14.77 1.39
C TRP A 394 -8.85 -13.29 1.38
N VAL A 395 -9.60 -12.79 2.36
CA VAL A 395 -9.98 -11.37 2.41
C VAL A 395 -8.75 -10.51 2.67
N ASP A 396 -7.92 -10.91 3.63
CA ASP A 396 -6.68 -10.19 3.94
C ASP A 396 -5.69 -10.27 2.78
N PHE A 397 -5.54 -11.45 2.18
CA PHE A 397 -4.70 -11.64 0.98
C PHE A 397 -5.09 -10.65 -0.13
N TRP A 398 -6.38 -10.56 -0.47
CA TRP A 398 -6.85 -9.66 -1.52
C TRP A 398 -6.74 -8.19 -1.12
N ASN A 399 -7.01 -7.82 0.14
CA ASN A 399 -6.83 -6.45 0.63
C ASN A 399 -5.36 -6.00 0.51
N ILE A 400 -4.42 -6.84 0.93
CA ILE A 400 -2.98 -6.56 0.84
C ILE A 400 -2.54 -6.50 -0.63
N THR A 401 -3.02 -7.41 -1.46
CA THR A 401 -2.74 -7.42 -2.91
C THR A 401 -3.24 -6.14 -3.58
N ALA A 402 -4.47 -5.69 -3.27
CA ALA A 402 -5.01 -4.44 -3.79
C ALA A 402 -4.20 -3.22 -3.33
N PHE A 403 -3.77 -3.21 -2.07
CA PHE A 403 -2.92 -2.16 -1.53
C PHE A 403 -1.56 -2.12 -2.23
N PHE A 404 -0.90 -3.26 -2.43
CA PHE A 404 0.36 -3.34 -3.19
C PHE A 404 0.18 -2.95 -4.66
N SER A 405 -0.98 -3.24 -5.25
CA SER A 405 -1.31 -2.79 -6.61
C SER A 405 -1.36 -1.27 -6.73
N VAL A 406 -1.93 -0.59 -5.73
CA VAL A 406 -1.92 0.89 -5.63
C VAL A 406 -0.50 1.41 -5.45
N ILE A 407 0.29 0.81 -4.54
CA ILE A 407 1.70 1.18 -4.32
C ILE A 407 2.48 1.09 -5.62
N LEU A 408 2.37 -0.04 -6.33
CA LEU A 408 3.11 -0.28 -7.57
C LEU A 408 2.69 0.72 -8.66
N ALA A 409 1.39 1.05 -8.76
CA ALA A 409 0.90 2.08 -9.66
C ALA A 409 1.51 3.46 -9.34
N VAL A 410 1.52 3.87 -8.07
CA VAL A 410 2.06 5.17 -7.65
C VAL A 410 3.57 5.23 -7.84
N MET A 411 4.30 4.19 -7.42
CA MET A 411 5.77 4.16 -7.54
C MET A 411 6.22 4.23 -8.99
N ASN A 412 5.53 3.52 -9.90
CA ASN A 412 5.86 3.52 -11.32
C ASN A 412 5.48 4.82 -12.05
N VAL A 413 4.63 5.69 -11.48
CA VAL A 413 4.37 7.04 -12.03
C VAL A 413 5.45 8.05 -11.62
N LEU A 414 6.25 7.76 -10.57
CA LEU A 414 7.29 8.70 -10.14
C LEU A 414 8.28 8.99 -11.29
N PRO A 415 8.73 10.24 -11.44
CA PRO A 415 9.61 10.66 -12.53
C PRO A 415 11.05 10.19 -12.30
N ILE A 416 11.23 8.89 -12.04
CA ILE A 416 12.52 8.24 -11.81
C ILE A 416 12.89 7.48 -13.08
N PRO A 417 13.99 7.83 -13.77
CA PRO A 417 14.50 7.03 -14.88
C PRO A 417 14.70 5.57 -14.42
N ALA A 418 14.48 4.62 -15.31
CA ALA A 418 14.36 3.17 -15.07
C ALA A 418 13.00 2.69 -14.51
N LEU A 419 12.07 3.58 -14.16
CA LEU A 419 10.65 3.30 -14.00
C LEU A 419 9.86 3.85 -15.18
N ASP A 420 8.61 3.41 -15.36
CA ASP A 420 7.73 3.90 -16.43
C ASP A 420 7.54 5.42 -16.38
N GLY A 421 7.43 5.99 -15.18
CA GLY A 421 7.32 7.42 -14.95
C GLY A 421 8.49 8.23 -15.50
N GLY A 422 9.68 7.65 -15.56
CA GLY A 422 10.82 8.27 -16.24
C GLY A 422 10.58 8.39 -17.75
N HIS A 423 10.08 7.34 -18.39
CA HIS A 423 9.69 7.37 -19.81
C HIS A 423 8.52 8.32 -20.06
N VAL A 424 7.51 8.31 -19.18
CA VAL A 424 6.36 9.25 -19.20
C VAL A 424 6.87 10.69 -19.16
N MET A 425 7.81 11.02 -18.27
CA MET A 425 8.39 12.37 -18.18
C MET A 425 9.07 12.78 -19.50
N PHE A 426 9.86 11.90 -20.11
CA PHE A 426 10.53 12.19 -21.38
C PHE A 426 9.53 12.36 -22.53
N LEU A 427 8.45 11.58 -22.55
CA LEU A 427 7.39 11.69 -23.56
C LEU A 427 6.57 12.97 -23.36
N LEU A 428 6.27 13.38 -22.14
CA LEU A 428 5.65 14.67 -21.84
C LEU A 428 6.54 15.85 -22.29
N TYR A 429 7.84 15.77 -22.03
CA TYR A 429 8.80 16.75 -22.54
C TYR A 429 8.75 16.82 -24.08
N GLU A 430 8.75 15.68 -24.79
CA GLU A 430 8.64 15.63 -26.24
C GLU A 430 7.33 16.24 -26.76
N MET A 431 6.19 15.95 -26.09
CA MET A 431 4.88 16.49 -26.47
C MET A 431 4.82 18.02 -26.33
N ILE A 432 5.43 18.57 -25.27
CA ILE A 432 5.43 20.01 -24.98
C ILE A 432 6.41 20.74 -25.91
N THR A 433 7.65 20.24 -26.01
CA THR A 433 8.74 20.92 -26.73
C THR A 433 8.78 20.58 -28.22
N ARG A 434 8.09 19.50 -28.63
CA ARG A 434 8.16 18.90 -29.98
C ARG A 434 9.57 18.46 -30.37
N ARG A 435 10.44 18.20 -29.39
CA ARG A 435 11.83 17.76 -29.59
C ARG A 435 12.06 16.46 -28.82
N GLN A 436 12.60 15.46 -29.49
CA GLN A 436 12.98 14.20 -28.84
C GLN A 436 14.30 14.39 -28.06
N PRO A 437 14.39 13.87 -26.82
CA PRO A 437 15.66 13.78 -26.10
C PRO A 437 16.67 12.93 -26.89
N SER A 438 17.96 13.28 -26.79
CA SER A 438 19.00 12.50 -27.47
C SER A 438 19.11 11.10 -26.87
N LEU A 439 19.44 10.09 -27.71
CA LEU A 439 19.63 8.71 -27.25
C LEU A 439 20.68 8.62 -26.13
N LYS A 440 21.79 9.34 -26.23
CA LYS A 440 22.83 9.38 -25.21
C LYS A 440 22.34 9.93 -23.87
N PHE A 441 21.40 10.90 -23.90
CA PHE A 441 20.81 11.42 -22.67
C PHE A 441 19.88 10.37 -22.04
N LEU A 442 19.04 9.71 -22.83
CA LEU A 442 18.16 8.65 -22.34
C LEU A 442 18.94 7.48 -21.74
N GLU A 443 19.99 7.01 -22.40
CA GLU A 443 20.87 5.95 -21.89
C GLU A 443 21.49 6.32 -20.54
N ARG A 444 22.05 7.54 -20.43
CA ARG A 444 22.65 8.02 -19.18
C ARG A 444 21.62 8.15 -18.07
N ALA A 445 20.46 8.72 -18.38
CA ALA A 445 19.37 8.86 -17.42
C ALA A 445 18.92 7.48 -16.91
N GLN A 446 18.75 6.51 -17.82
CA GLN A 446 18.38 5.14 -17.49
C GLN A 446 19.44 4.47 -16.58
N THR A 447 20.72 4.63 -16.91
CA THR A 447 21.83 4.09 -16.09
C THR A 447 21.85 4.68 -14.69
N VAL A 448 21.66 6.00 -14.55
CA VAL A 448 21.60 6.66 -13.24
C VAL A 448 20.38 6.21 -12.44
N GLY A 449 19.21 6.14 -13.10
CA GLY A 449 17.99 5.65 -12.46
C GLY A 449 18.12 4.20 -11.96
N MET A 450 18.70 3.32 -12.79
CA MET A 450 18.95 1.92 -12.41
C MET A 450 19.90 1.84 -11.21
N ALA A 451 20.99 2.61 -11.21
CA ALA A 451 21.93 2.65 -10.08
C ALA A 451 21.25 3.12 -8.79
N LEU A 452 20.37 4.13 -8.88
CA LEU A 452 19.59 4.63 -7.75
C LEU A 452 18.61 3.58 -7.22
N LEU A 453 17.90 2.86 -8.11
CA LEU A 453 16.97 1.82 -7.71
C LEU A 453 17.69 0.63 -7.04
N ILE A 454 18.83 0.22 -7.59
CA ILE A 454 19.65 -0.84 -6.99
C ILE A 454 20.16 -0.40 -5.60
N ALA A 455 20.64 0.84 -5.46
CA ALA A 455 21.07 1.38 -4.17
C ALA A 455 19.92 1.39 -3.15
N LEU A 456 18.72 1.81 -3.55
CA LEU A 456 17.53 1.81 -2.71
C LEU A 456 17.14 0.37 -2.30
N LEU A 457 17.16 -0.58 -3.24
CA LEU A 457 16.86 -1.99 -2.99
C LEU A 457 17.84 -2.60 -1.98
N VAL A 458 19.15 -2.34 -2.15
CA VAL A 458 20.20 -2.79 -1.23
C VAL A 458 20.01 -2.16 0.15
N PHE A 459 19.69 -0.87 0.21
CA PHE A 459 19.43 -0.16 1.48
C PHE A 459 18.21 -0.74 2.20
N ALA A 460 17.08 -0.92 1.51
CA ALA A 460 15.84 -1.42 2.11
C ALA A 460 15.99 -2.86 2.64
N ASN A 461 16.59 -3.75 1.83
CA ASN A 461 16.83 -5.14 2.27
C ASN A 461 17.92 -5.21 3.34
N GLY A 462 18.96 -4.36 3.27
CA GLY A 462 19.98 -4.23 4.32
C GLY A 462 19.36 -3.79 5.66
N ASN A 463 18.40 -2.88 5.61
CA ASN A 463 17.63 -2.43 6.78
C ASN A 463 16.77 -3.56 7.38
N ASP A 464 16.15 -4.40 6.52
CA ASP A 464 15.42 -5.60 6.98
C ASP A 464 16.37 -6.58 7.70
N ILE A 465 17.52 -6.87 7.11
CA ILE A 465 18.54 -7.75 7.71
C ILE A 465 19.02 -7.18 9.05
N TYR A 466 19.33 -5.87 9.08
CA TYR A 466 19.74 -5.21 10.32
C TYR A 466 18.68 -5.34 11.43
N ARG A 467 17.40 -5.12 11.09
CA ARG A 467 16.30 -5.27 12.06
C ARG A 467 16.13 -6.70 12.54
N PHE A 468 16.30 -7.69 11.65
CA PHE A 468 16.14 -9.10 12.00
C PHE A 468 17.23 -9.62 12.94
N PHE A 469 18.49 -9.17 12.76
CA PHE A 469 19.61 -9.66 13.53
C PHE A 469 19.98 -8.81 14.74
N PHE A 470 19.72 -7.50 14.72
CA PHE A 470 20.23 -6.54 15.71
C PHE A 470 19.14 -5.78 16.48
N LYS A 471 17.89 -5.87 16.09
CA LYS A 471 16.72 -5.37 16.82
C LYS A 471 15.72 -6.48 17.08
#